data_ed46884ca1fc10120b91fcaf5869cfd3
#
_entry.id   ed46884ca1fc10120b91fcaf5869cfd3
#
_cell.length_a   1.000
_cell.length_b   1.000
_cell.length_c   1.000
_cell.angle_alpha   90.00
_cell.angle_beta   90.00
_cell.angle_gamma   90.00
#
_symmetry.space_group_name_H-M   'P 1'
#
loop_
_entity.id
_entity.type
_entity.pdbx_description
1 polymer ?
#
loop_
_entity_poly.entity_id
_entity_poly.type
_entity_poly.pdbx_seq_one_letter_code
_entity_poly.pdbx_strand_id
1 'polypeptide(L)'
;MKKIAIIGAGISGLFFANQLQNNQNYDYTIYEKRSEFDLNDGYGIQLSVNSVRLLNEIGFKNISANEISFPKKINFFEAKTFKEICDIEISKFNDEKNRYSTLKRSVLINFLLSNISSEKIINNVELKNIEYGEKLKLFLSNNLIEEYDYLVVSDGVFSKTKSIILKKDTTPKFLNAVALRGSLRNMDNNDISLYLGPNFHFVIYPLNQNNEFNFISIISKKLSKDRILDENLFESSEFLKSLTNEIHQRTSLDLNNKLKNIKSFPIYVSEKFENYNQNNIYFLGDALFAFP
;
A
#
# COMPACT_ATOMS: atom_id res chain seq x y z
N MET A 1 -28.13 7.26 -15.08
CA MET A 1 -26.90 6.64 -14.53
C MET A 1 -26.05 7.75 -13.94
N LYS A 2 -25.59 7.60 -12.69
CA LYS A 2 -24.75 8.60 -12.00
C LYS A 2 -23.30 8.40 -12.39
N LYS A 3 -22.55 9.49 -12.60
CA LYS A 3 -21.13 9.46 -12.97
C LYS A 3 -20.24 9.66 -11.75
N ILE A 4 -19.21 8.83 -11.59
CA ILE A 4 -18.25 8.88 -10.50
C ILE A 4 -16.84 9.10 -11.06
N ALA A 5 -16.14 10.13 -10.60
CA ALA A 5 -14.71 10.25 -10.82
C ALA A 5 -13.95 9.59 -9.63
N ILE A 6 -12.94 8.80 -9.94
CA ILE A 6 -12.04 8.18 -8.95
C ILE A 6 -10.63 8.74 -9.21
N ILE A 7 -10.05 9.44 -8.25
CA ILE A 7 -8.70 9.98 -8.36
C ILE A 7 -7.71 9.06 -7.66
N GLY A 8 -6.84 8.45 -8.45
CA GLY A 8 -5.81 7.50 -8.01
C GLY A 8 -6.20 6.03 -8.23
N ALA A 9 -5.39 5.33 -9.01
CA ALA A 9 -5.50 3.91 -9.31
C ALA A 9 -4.62 3.04 -8.38
N GLY A 10 -4.57 3.40 -7.09
CA GLY A 10 -4.02 2.56 -6.04
C GLY A 10 -4.99 1.44 -5.63
N ILE A 11 -4.59 0.60 -4.65
CA ILE A 11 -5.42 -0.52 -4.17
C ILE A 11 -6.84 -0.04 -3.79
N SER A 12 -6.96 1.07 -3.07
CA SER A 12 -8.27 1.58 -2.62
C SER A 12 -9.16 2.02 -3.78
N GLY A 13 -8.62 2.78 -4.74
CA GLY A 13 -9.37 3.24 -5.92
C GLY A 13 -9.76 2.10 -6.85
N LEU A 14 -8.83 1.19 -7.13
CA LEU A 14 -9.10 0.01 -7.95
C LEU A 14 -10.11 -0.92 -7.29
N PHE A 15 -10.01 -1.14 -5.97
CA PHE A 15 -10.98 -1.95 -5.24
C PHE A 15 -12.38 -1.34 -5.30
N PHE A 16 -12.50 -0.03 -5.06
CA PHE A 16 -13.78 0.67 -5.14
C PHE A 16 -14.37 0.58 -6.55
N ALA A 17 -13.55 0.77 -7.60
CA ALA A 17 -14.00 0.63 -8.98
C ALA A 17 -14.53 -0.79 -9.27
N ASN A 18 -13.86 -1.82 -8.75
CA ASN A 18 -14.32 -3.21 -8.87
C ASN A 18 -15.71 -3.42 -8.24
N GLN A 19 -16.00 -2.78 -7.11
CA GLN A 19 -17.32 -2.85 -6.47
C GLN A 19 -18.43 -2.21 -7.33
N LEU A 20 -18.08 -1.26 -8.19
CA LEU A 20 -19.05 -0.60 -9.08
C LEU A 20 -19.36 -1.40 -10.36
N GLN A 21 -18.52 -2.35 -10.75
CA GLN A 21 -18.60 -3.07 -12.04
C GLN A 21 -19.99 -3.64 -12.35
N ASN A 22 -20.64 -4.21 -11.35
CA ASN A 22 -21.95 -4.86 -11.52
C ASN A 22 -23.14 -3.95 -11.18
N ASN A 23 -22.90 -2.66 -10.94
CA ASN A 23 -23.95 -1.73 -10.55
C ASN A 23 -24.34 -0.80 -11.70
N GLN A 24 -25.42 -1.14 -12.38
CA GLN A 24 -25.92 -0.39 -13.54
C GLN A 24 -26.37 1.06 -13.24
N ASN A 25 -26.46 1.44 -11.97
CA ASN A 25 -26.82 2.81 -11.58
C ASN A 25 -25.67 3.80 -11.69
N TYR A 26 -24.44 3.29 -11.78
CA TYR A 26 -23.21 4.10 -11.77
C TYR A 26 -22.36 3.82 -13.00
N ASP A 27 -21.79 4.89 -13.53
CA ASP A 27 -20.65 4.85 -14.45
C ASP A 27 -19.45 5.51 -13.79
N TYR A 28 -18.22 5.07 -14.08
CA TYR A 28 -17.04 5.63 -13.43
C TYR A 28 -15.88 5.81 -14.40
N THR A 29 -15.01 6.75 -14.05
CA THR A 29 -13.71 6.96 -14.69
C THR A 29 -12.66 7.09 -13.61
N ILE A 30 -11.53 6.39 -13.79
CA ILE A 30 -10.36 6.46 -12.90
C ILE A 30 -9.31 7.35 -13.55
N TYR A 31 -8.82 8.33 -12.82
CA TYR A 31 -7.72 9.20 -13.23
C TYR A 31 -6.45 8.84 -12.42
N GLU A 32 -5.40 8.45 -13.13
CA GLU A 32 -4.11 8.10 -12.53
C GLU A 32 -3.03 9.06 -13.04
N LYS A 33 -2.23 9.59 -12.10
CA LYS A 33 -1.16 10.55 -12.43
C LYS A 33 0.04 9.90 -13.13
N ARG A 34 0.29 8.61 -12.89
CA ARG A 34 1.38 7.86 -13.53
C ARG A 34 1.00 7.47 -14.94
N SER A 35 2.00 7.40 -15.81
CA SER A 35 1.83 6.89 -17.17
C SER A 35 1.60 5.38 -17.19
N GLU A 36 2.21 4.66 -16.25
CA GLU A 36 2.17 3.19 -16.16
C GLU A 36 2.08 2.73 -14.71
N PHE A 37 1.58 1.52 -14.52
CA PHE A 37 1.59 0.84 -13.23
C PHE A 37 2.94 0.16 -13.01
N ASP A 38 3.59 0.43 -11.89
CA ASP A 38 4.77 -0.32 -11.49
C ASP A 38 4.34 -1.68 -10.91
N LEU A 39 4.38 -2.69 -11.77
CA LEU A 39 4.04 -4.08 -11.45
C LEU A 39 5.28 -4.92 -11.12
N ASN A 40 6.48 -4.34 -11.20
CA ASN A 40 7.73 -5.05 -10.95
C ASN A 40 8.15 -5.02 -9.48
N ASP A 41 7.51 -4.20 -8.66
CA ASP A 41 7.77 -4.15 -7.23
C ASP A 41 7.39 -5.48 -6.56
N GLY A 42 8.40 -6.27 -6.21
CA GLY A 42 8.25 -7.57 -5.58
C GLY A 42 7.89 -7.54 -4.09
N TYR A 43 7.42 -6.40 -3.57
CA TYR A 43 7.07 -6.26 -2.15
C TYR A 43 5.82 -7.03 -1.80
N GLY A 44 5.85 -7.55 -0.56
CA GLY A 44 4.72 -8.26 -0.01
C GLY A 44 3.64 -7.35 0.56
N ILE A 45 2.44 -7.89 0.61
CA ILE A 45 1.30 -7.39 1.36
C ILE A 45 0.69 -8.52 2.17
N GLN A 46 0.17 -8.18 3.33
CA GLN A 46 -0.58 -9.07 4.20
C GLN A 46 -2.05 -8.65 4.17
N LEU A 47 -2.93 -9.62 3.99
CA LEU A 47 -4.37 -9.42 3.93
C LEU A 47 -5.03 -10.22 5.06
N SER A 48 -5.58 -9.50 6.01
CA SER A 48 -6.39 -10.11 7.07
C SER A 48 -7.71 -10.65 6.53
N VAL A 49 -8.33 -11.54 7.29
CA VAL A 49 -9.56 -12.25 6.88
C VAL A 49 -10.69 -11.30 6.45
N ASN A 50 -10.85 -10.16 7.14
CA ASN A 50 -11.84 -9.14 6.76
C ASN A 50 -11.55 -8.53 5.37
N SER A 51 -10.27 -8.27 5.05
CA SER A 51 -9.87 -7.77 3.73
C SER A 51 -10.08 -8.84 2.65
N VAL A 52 -9.72 -10.09 2.93
CA VAL A 52 -9.94 -11.21 2.01
C VAL A 52 -11.42 -11.44 1.73
N ARG A 53 -12.28 -11.30 2.75
CA ARG A 53 -13.73 -11.41 2.57
C ARG A 53 -14.25 -10.40 1.55
N LEU A 54 -13.86 -9.14 1.68
CA LEU A 54 -14.26 -8.09 0.73
C LEU A 54 -13.69 -8.34 -0.68
N LEU A 55 -12.44 -8.77 -0.77
CA LEU A 55 -11.79 -9.09 -2.04
C LEU A 55 -12.43 -10.32 -2.72
N ASN A 56 -12.93 -11.28 -1.94
CA ASN A 56 -13.63 -12.46 -2.48
C ASN A 56 -14.98 -12.11 -3.14
N GLU A 57 -15.60 -11.01 -2.75
CA GLU A 57 -16.81 -10.50 -3.43
C GLU A 57 -16.53 -10.12 -4.90
N ILE A 58 -15.29 -9.75 -5.20
CA ILE A 58 -14.84 -9.40 -6.57
C ILE A 58 -13.97 -10.50 -7.22
N GLY A 59 -13.92 -11.72 -6.63
CA GLY A 59 -13.29 -12.87 -7.25
C GLY A 59 -11.86 -13.18 -6.84
N PHE A 60 -11.32 -12.61 -5.77
CA PHE A 60 -9.95 -12.84 -5.28
C PHE A 60 -9.59 -14.32 -5.10
N LYS A 61 -10.55 -15.17 -4.72
CA LYS A 61 -10.39 -16.62 -4.63
C LYS A 61 -9.93 -17.31 -5.93
N ASN A 62 -10.05 -16.62 -7.07
CA ASN A 62 -9.64 -17.14 -8.38
C ASN A 62 -8.16 -16.88 -8.69
N ILE A 63 -7.43 -16.15 -7.85
CA ILE A 63 -5.98 -16.00 -7.98
C ILE A 63 -5.34 -17.38 -7.81
N SER A 64 -4.32 -17.65 -8.63
CA SER A 64 -3.58 -18.91 -8.56
C SER A 64 -3.06 -19.19 -7.14
N ALA A 65 -3.29 -20.39 -6.64
CA ALA A 65 -2.80 -20.81 -5.32
C ALA A 65 -1.26 -20.71 -5.20
N ASN A 66 -0.54 -20.79 -6.33
CA ASN A 66 0.91 -20.65 -6.35
C ASN A 66 1.39 -19.20 -6.07
N GLU A 67 0.52 -18.21 -6.24
CA GLU A 67 0.81 -16.79 -6.03
C GLU A 67 0.51 -16.31 -4.61
N ILE A 68 -0.06 -17.17 -3.76
CA ILE A 68 -0.53 -16.81 -2.42
C ILE A 68 0.04 -17.79 -1.40
N SER A 69 0.39 -17.26 -0.23
CA SER A 69 0.67 -18.06 0.96
C SER A 69 -0.39 -17.82 2.04
N PHE A 70 -0.60 -18.81 2.89
CA PHE A 70 -1.60 -18.81 3.94
C PHE A 70 -0.94 -19.09 5.30
N PRO A 71 -0.24 -18.12 5.89
CA PRO A 71 0.39 -18.29 7.19
C PRO A 71 -0.67 -18.57 8.27
N LYS A 72 -0.30 -19.41 9.23
CA LYS A 72 -1.20 -19.80 10.34
C LYS A 72 -0.96 -18.98 11.58
N LYS A 73 0.27 -18.48 11.76
CA LYS A 73 0.71 -17.78 12.96
C LYS A 73 1.48 -16.51 12.63
N ILE A 74 1.49 -15.61 13.60
CA ILE A 74 2.49 -14.53 13.72
C ILE A 74 3.34 -14.86 14.93
N ASN A 75 4.60 -15.19 14.72
CA ASN A 75 5.56 -15.49 15.77
C ASN A 75 6.35 -14.22 16.10
N PHE A 76 6.49 -13.90 17.37
CA PHE A 76 7.21 -12.72 17.86
C PHE A 76 8.52 -13.17 18.49
N PHE A 77 9.62 -12.57 18.07
CA PHE A 77 10.96 -12.87 18.53
C PHE A 77 11.67 -11.61 19.03
N GLU A 78 12.56 -11.78 20.00
CA GLU A 78 13.55 -10.76 20.32
C GLU A 78 14.62 -10.73 19.21
N ALA A 79 14.89 -9.54 18.65
CA ALA A 79 15.64 -9.41 17.41
C ALA A 79 17.13 -9.79 17.54
N LYS A 80 17.73 -9.68 18.73
CA LYS A 80 19.16 -9.94 18.95
C LYS A 80 19.45 -11.42 19.19
N THR A 81 18.63 -12.07 20.00
CA THR A 81 18.83 -13.46 20.43
C THR A 81 17.99 -14.46 19.67
N PHE A 82 17.00 -13.99 18.92
CA PHE A 82 15.97 -14.81 18.25
C PHE A 82 15.14 -15.66 19.21
N LYS A 83 15.17 -15.31 20.51
CA LYS A 83 14.30 -15.95 21.49
C LYS A 83 12.85 -15.61 21.20
N GLU A 84 12.02 -16.64 21.15
CA GLU A 84 10.58 -16.47 21.01
C GLU A 84 9.99 -15.76 22.23
N ILE A 85 9.15 -14.77 21.99
CA ILE A 85 8.44 -13.99 23.01
C ILE A 85 7.03 -14.56 23.19
N CYS A 86 6.30 -14.69 22.08
CA CYS A 86 4.95 -15.24 22.01
C CYS A 86 4.56 -15.51 20.55
N ASP A 87 3.40 -16.13 20.35
CA ASP A 87 2.77 -16.26 19.05
C ASP A 87 1.29 -15.83 19.08
N ILE A 88 0.75 -15.53 17.91
CA ILE A 88 -0.68 -15.32 17.69
C ILE A 88 -1.12 -16.27 16.58
N GLU A 89 -2.02 -17.18 16.90
CA GLU A 89 -2.61 -18.08 15.92
C GLU A 89 -3.71 -17.37 15.11
N ILE A 90 -3.30 -16.80 13.96
CA ILE A 90 -4.21 -16.06 13.08
C ILE A 90 -5.14 -16.97 12.29
N SER A 91 -4.82 -18.25 12.15
CA SER A 91 -5.69 -19.26 11.52
C SER A 91 -7.03 -19.41 12.22
N LYS A 92 -7.14 -19.08 13.51
CA LYS A 92 -8.40 -19.08 14.26
C LYS A 92 -9.47 -18.11 13.72
N PHE A 93 -9.03 -17.09 13.00
CA PHE A 93 -9.92 -16.10 12.38
C PHE A 93 -10.36 -16.52 10.97
N ASN A 94 -9.77 -17.57 10.40
CA ASN A 94 -10.11 -18.09 9.08
C ASN A 94 -11.48 -18.76 9.10
N ASP A 95 -12.17 -18.67 7.99
CA ASP A 95 -13.34 -19.49 7.68
C ASP A 95 -13.08 -20.32 6.40
N GLU A 96 -14.07 -21.07 5.94
CA GLU A 96 -13.92 -21.94 4.77
C GLU A 96 -13.52 -21.20 3.50
N LYS A 97 -13.94 -19.94 3.35
CA LYS A 97 -13.76 -19.14 2.14
C LYS A 97 -12.72 -18.05 2.29
N ASN A 98 -12.48 -17.58 3.52
CA ASN A 98 -11.66 -16.43 3.80
C ASN A 98 -10.50 -16.82 4.72
N ARG A 99 -9.29 -16.74 4.20
CA ARG A 99 -8.07 -17.10 4.92
C ARG A 99 -7.12 -15.92 4.95
N TYR A 100 -6.46 -15.71 6.08
CA TYR A 100 -5.35 -14.77 6.14
C TYR A 100 -4.36 -15.09 5.03
N SER A 101 -4.00 -14.11 4.24
CA SER A 101 -3.23 -14.31 3.01
C SER A 101 -2.05 -13.35 2.92
N THR A 102 -0.95 -13.84 2.38
CA THR A 102 0.21 -13.02 2.03
C THR A 102 0.58 -13.27 0.58
N LEU A 103 0.92 -12.21 -0.15
CA LEU A 103 1.24 -12.27 -1.56
C LEU A 103 2.07 -11.05 -1.98
N LYS A 104 2.57 -11.06 -3.21
CA LYS A 104 3.17 -9.85 -3.79
C LYS A 104 2.11 -8.78 -3.99
N ARG A 105 2.44 -7.54 -3.68
CA ARG A 105 1.55 -6.39 -3.92
C ARG A 105 1.18 -6.27 -5.40
N SER A 106 2.12 -6.58 -6.30
CA SER A 106 1.90 -6.60 -7.75
C SER A 106 0.83 -7.60 -8.18
N VAL A 107 0.77 -8.78 -7.55
CA VAL A 107 -0.29 -9.78 -7.82
C VAL A 107 -1.66 -9.23 -7.46
N LEU A 108 -1.79 -8.56 -6.31
CA LEU A 108 -3.04 -7.91 -5.92
C LEU A 108 -3.44 -6.78 -6.89
N ILE A 109 -2.49 -5.94 -7.28
CA ILE A 109 -2.76 -4.85 -8.25
C ILE A 109 -3.18 -5.42 -9.59
N ASN A 110 -2.47 -6.42 -10.12
CA ASN A 110 -2.82 -7.09 -11.37
C ASN A 110 -4.22 -7.70 -11.32
N PHE A 111 -4.58 -8.37 -10.22
CA PHE A 111 -5.91 -8.90 -10.02
C PHE A 111 -6.97 -7.79 -10.09
N LEU A 112 -6.77 -6.68 -9.37
CA LEU A 112 -7.72 -5.57 -9.37
C LEU A 112 -7.84 -4.92 -10.75
N LEU A 113 -6.74 -4.77 -11.48
CA LEU A 113 -6.71 -4.21 -12.84
C LEU A 113 -7.38 -5.14 -13.86
N SER A 114 -7.15 -6.45 -13.77
CA SER A 114 -7.70 -7.42 -14.73
C SER A 114 -9.23 -7.46 -14.78
N ASN A 115 -9.87 -7.00 -13.73
CA ASN A 115 -11.32 -6.90 -13.65
C ASN A 115 -11.87 -5.58 -14.23
N ILE A 116 -11.03 -4.59 -14.53
CA ILE A 116 -11.44 -3.26 -14.98
C ILE A 116 -11.13 -3.09 -16.47
N SER A 117 -12.10 -2.62 -17.26
CA SER A 117 -11.85 -2.27 -18.65
C SER A 117 -10.82 -1.13 -18.74
N SER A 118 -9.82 -1.28 -19.60
CA SER A 118 -8.74 -0.29 -19.78
C SER A 118 -9.25 1.10 -20.16
N GLU A 119 -10.37 1.19 -20.87
CA GLU A 119 -11.03 2.45 -21.24
C GLU A 119 -11.55 3.25 -20.04
N LYS A 120 -11.74 2.61 -18.88
CA LYS A 120 -12.16 3.26 -17.64
C LYS A 120 -11.00 3.91 -16.87
N ILE A 121 -9.75 3.70 -17.30
CA ILE A 121 -8.57 4.23 -16.63
C ILE A 121 -7.86 5.21 -17.57
N ILE A 122 -7.76 6.46 -17.13
CA ILE A 122 -7.05 7.51 -17.86
C ILE A 122 -5.76 7.81 -17.12
N ASN A 123 -4.66 7.35 -17.69
CA ASN A 123 -3.32 7.54 -17.13
C ASN A 123 -2.76 8.93 -17.47
N ASN A 124 -1.73 9.34 -16.74
CA ASN A 124 -1.02 10.61 -16.90
C ASN A 124 -1.93 11.84 -16.73
N VAL A 125 -2.92 11.74 -15.85
CA VAL A 125 -3.89 12.80 -15.56
C VAL A 125 -3.98 13.05 -14.07
N GLU A 126 -3.84 14.32 -13.67
CA GLU A 126 -4.04 14.81 -12.31
C GLU A 126 -5.24 15.77 -12.26
N LEU A 127 -5.93 15.78 -11.14
CA LEU A 127 -6.90 16.83 -10.83
C LEU A 127 -6.17 18.13 -10.49
N LYS A 128 -6.58 19.24 -11.09
CA LYS A 128 -6.01 20.59 -10.87
C LYS A 128 -6.93 21.50 -10.08
N ASN A 129 -8.22 21.42 -10.32
CA ASN A 129 -9.20 22.25 -9.62
C ASN A 129 -10.58 21.59 -9.62
N ILE A 130 -11.47 22.05 -8.75
CA ILE A 130 -12.86 21.64 -8.65
C ILE A 130 -13.75 22.87 -8.51
N GLU A 131 -14.79 22.93 -9.32
CA GLU A 131 -15.92 23.83 -9.13
C GLU A 131 -17.14 23.06 -8.63
N TYR A 132 -17.84 23.67 -7.69
CA TYR A 132 -19.00 23.09 -7.02
C TYR A 132 -20.28 23.67 -7.63
N GLY A 133 -21.21 22.81 -8.02
CA GLY A 133 -22.49 23.17 -8.58
C GLY A 133 -23.51 22.05 -8.38
N GLU A 134 -24.46 21.91 -9.26
CA GLU A 134 -25.39 20.77 -9.31
C GLU A 134 -24.60 19.46 -9.52
N LYS A 135 -23.53 19.54 -10.31
CA LYS A 135 -22.48 18.52 -10.44
C LYS A 135 -21.12 19.09 -10.08
N LEU A 136 -20.19 18.20 -9.80
CA LEU A 136 -18.78 18.54 -9.61
C LEU A 136 -18.12 18.71 -10.98
N LYS A 137 -17.54 19.86 -11.24
CA LYS A 137 -16.81 20.16 -12.46
C LYS A 137 -15.32 20.05 -12.16
N LEU A 138 -14.68 19.05 -12.76
CA LEU A 138 -13.28 18.72 -12.54
C LEU A 138 -12.40 19.28 -13.64
N PHE A 139 -11.39 20.05 -13.28
CA PHE A 139 -10.36 20.58 -14.17
C PHE A 139 -9.13 19.68 -14.11
N LEU A 140 -8.80 19.04 -15.23
CA LEU A 140 -7.77 18.02 -15.32
C LEU A 140 -6.48 18.57 -15.95
N SER A 141 -5.34 17.92 -15.69
CA SER A 141 -4.02 18.36 -16.17
C SER A 141 -3.85 18.31 -17.69
N ASN A 142 -4.66 17.52 -18.40
CA ASN A 142 -4.73 17.45 -19.85
C ASN A 142 -5.66 18.50 -20.48
N ASN A 143 -6.04 19.52 -19.73
CA ASN A 143 -6.97 20.60 -20.09
C ASN A 143 -8.43 20.15 -20.35
N LEU A 144 -8.78 18.92 -20.06
CA LEU A 144 -10.17 18.48 -20.08
C LEU A 144 -10.91 19.02 -18.87
N ILE A 145 -12.18 19.31 -19.08
CA ILE A 145 -13.13 19.70 -18.04
C ILE A 145 -14.29 18.72 -18.12
N GLU A 146 -14.50 17.98 -17.02
CA GLU A 146 -15.47 16.91 -16.95
C GLU A 146 -16.43 17.10 -15.78
N GLU A 147 -17.68 16.66 -15.95
CA GLU A 147 -18.72 16.77 -14.93
C GLU A 147 -19.09 15.41 -14.33
N TYR A 148 -19.14 15.35 -13.00
CA TYR A 148 -19.44 14.15 -12.23
C TYR A 148 -20.48 14.41 -11.14
N ASP A 149 -21.29 13.38 -10.84
CA ASP A 149 -22.19 13.40 -9.71
C ASP A 149 -21.48 13.17 -8.39
N TYR A 150 -20.37 12.37 -8.41
CA TYR A 150 -19.58 12.01 -7.24
C TYR A 150 -18.07 12.03 -7.55
N LEU A 151 -17.29 12.35 -6.53
CA LEU A 151 -15.83 12.27 -6.56
C LEU A 151 -15.32 11.38 -5.44
N VAL A 152 -14.50 10.40 -5.79
CA VAL A 152 -13.79 9.53 -4.85
C VAL A 152 -12.30 9.82 -4.92
N VAL A 153 -11.71 10.20 -3.79
CA VAL A 153 -10.31 10.58 -3.66
C VAL A 153 -9.53 9.44 -3.02
N SER A 154 -8.63 8.83 -3.78
CA SER A 154 -7.80 7.69 -3.39
C SER A 154 -6.36 7.81 -3.89
N ASP A 155 -5.85 9.05 -4.01
CA ASP A 155 -4.54 9.41 -4.57
C ASP A 155 -3.39 9.33 -3.54
N GLY A 156 -3.63 8.63 -2.42
CA GLY A 156 -2.62 8.22 -1.47
C GLY A 156 -2.23 9.27 -0.43
N VAL A 157 -1.18 8.99 0.33
CA VAL A 157 -0.73 9.80 1.48
C VAL A 157 -0.35 11.25 1.09
N PHE A 158 0.18 11.45 -0.12
CA PHE A 158 0.52 12.77 -0.67
C PHE A 158 -0.61 13.35 -1.53
N SER A 159 -1.85 13.15 -1.12
CA SER A 159 -3.03 13.60 -1.87
C SER A 159 -3.03 15.10 -2.13
N LYS A 160 -2.73 15.50 -3.37
CA LYS A 160 -2.92 16.88 -3.82
C LYS A 160 -4.40 17.25 -3.92
N THR A 161 -5.23 16.29 -4.29
CA THR A 161 -6.68 16.45 -4.38
C THR A 161 -7.27 16.83 -3.02
N LYS A 162 -6.79 16.22 -1.92
CA LYS A 162 -7.20 16.59 -0.57
C LYS A 162 -6.89 18.05 -0.25
N SER A 163 -5.71 18.53 -0.59
CA SER A 163 -5.32 19.93 -0.38
C SER A 163 -6.19 20.90 -1.19
N ILE A 164 -6.53 20.55 -2.43
CA ILE A 164 -7.44 21.34 -3.29
C ILE A 164 -8.83 21.44 -2.65
N ILE A 165 -9.41 20.31 -2.22
CA ILE A 165 -10.75 20.25 -1.64
C ILE A 165 -10.83 21.00 -0.31
N LEU A 166 -9.86 20.78 0.57
CA LEU A 166 -9.83 21.37 1.90
C LEU A 166 -9.30 22.82 1.91
N LYS A 167 -8.78 23.30 0.78
CA LYS A 167 -8.18 24.65 0.62
C LYS A 167 -7.13 24.94 1.68
N LYS A 168 -6.34 23.92 2.04
CA LYS A 168 -5.26 24.02 3.02
C LYS A 168 -4.15 23.03 2.70
N ASP A 169 -2.98 23.27 3.25
CA ASP A 169 -1.88 22.31 3.21
C ASP A 169 -2.22 21.06 4.02
N THR A 170 -2.16 19.91 3.38
CA THR A 170 -2.39 18.57 3.97
C THR A 170 -1.17 17.67 3.82
N THR A 171 0.03 18.28 3.69
CA THR A 171 1.29 17.55 3.57
C THR A 171 1.45 16.59 4.76
N PRO A 172 1.70 15.32 4.51
CA PRO A 172 1.87 14.34 5.59
C PRO A 172 3.17 14.58 6.34
N LYS A 173 3.20 14.15 7.60
CA LYS A 173 4.35 14.29 8.47
C LYS A 173 5.28 13.08 8.36
N PHE A 174 6.59 13.34 8.23
CA PHE A 174 7.59 12.29 8.36
C PHE A 174 7.63 11.75 9.81
N LEU A 175 7.48 10.44 9.96
CA LEU A 175 7.37 9.78 11.26
C LEU A 175 8.72 9.60 11.98
N ASN A 176 9.83 10.14 11.46
CA ASN A 176 11.19 9.81 11.89
C ASN A 176 11.48 8.32 11.81
N ALA A 177 10.99 7.67 10.80
CA ALA A 177 11.21 6.25 10.55
C ALA A 177 11.37 5.98 9.05
N VAL A 178 12.20 5.00 8.73
CA VAL A 178 12.46 4.55 7.37
C VAL A 178 12.13 3.07 7.28
N ALA A 179 11.37 2.69 6.25
CA ALA A 179 11.15 1.31 5.88
C ALA A 179 12.29 0.85 4.97
N LEU A 180 12.98 -0.24 5.33
CA LEU A 180 13.88 -0.98 4.45
C LEU A 180 13.13 -2.23 3.98
N ARG A 181 12.96 -2.39 2.68
CA ARG A 181 12.25 -3.53 2.08
C ARG A 181 13.19 -4.34 1.21
N GLY A 182 12.91 -5.62 1.10
CA GLY A 182 13.64 -6.53 0.23
C GLY A 182 12.95 -7.88 0.12
N SER A 183 13.58 -8.78 -0.61
CA SER A 183 13.13 -10.16 -0.78
C SER A 183 14.19 -11.14 -0.29
N LEU A 184 13.74 -12.28 0.24
CA LEU A 184 14.55 -13.42 0.65
C LEU A 184 14.08 -14.67 -0.09
N ARG A 185 14.92 -15.68 -0.15
CA ARG A 185 14.58 -17.01 -0.69
C ARG A 185 15.04 -18.11 0.22
N ASN A 186 14.39 -19.25 0.11
CA ASN A 186 14.77 -20.49 0.78
C ASN A 186 14.86 -20.34 2.31
N MET A 187 13.86 -19.71 2.90
CA MET A 187 13.66 -19.68 4.34
C MET A 187 12.81 -20.89 4.74
N ASP A 188 13.23 -21.56 5.80
CA ASP A 188 12.45 -22.65 6.39
C ASP A 188 11.41 -22.08 7.37
N ASN A 189 10.42 -21.40 6.79
CA ASN A 189 9.34 -20.77 7.57
C ASN A 189 8.09 -20.59 6.70
N ASN A 190 6.97 -21.10 7.17
CA ASN A 190 5.67 -20.97 6.50
C ASN A 190 4.76 -19.93 7.15
N ASP A 191 5.21 -19.31 8.23
CA ASP A 191 4.46 -18.35 9.02
C ASP A 191 5.07 -16.95 8.98
N ILE A 192 4.41 -15.99 9.60
CA ILE A 192 4.93 -14.63 9.74
C ILE A 192 5.84 -14.59 10.95
N SER A 193 7.06 -14.09 10.76
CA SER A 193 8.02 -13.87 11.86
C SER A 193 8.28 -12.38 12.03
N LEU A 194 7.94 -11.86 13.20
CA LEU A 194 8.14 -10.46 13.61
C LEU A 194 9.25 -10.41 14.67
N TYR A 195 10.32 -9.70 14.38
CA TYR A 195 11.48 -9.54 15.23
C TYR A 195 11.51 -8.13 15.83
N LEU A 196 11.46 -8.03 17.15
CA LEU A 196 11.37 -6.78 17.89
C LEU A 196 12.73 -6.41 18.49
N GLY A 197 13.19 -5.21 18.22
CA GLY A 197 14.40 -4.63 18.81
C GLY A 197 14.21 -3.18 19.23
N PRO A 198 15.13 -2.59 20.02
CA PRO A 198 15.08 -1.19 20.40
C PRO A 198 15.14 -0.27 19.17
N ASN A 199 14.11 0.53 18.96
CA ASN A 199 13.99 1.51 17.86
C ASN A 199 13.97 0.90 16.43
N PHE A 200 13.74 -0.40 16.30
CA PHE A 200 13.50 -1.06 15.03
C PHE A 200 12.72 -2.35 15.24
N HIS A 201 12.10 -2.80 14.17
CA HIS A 201 11.60 -4.16 14.05
C HIS A 201 11.72 -4.60 12.61
N PHE A 202 11.67 -5.90 12.36
CA PHE A 202 11.54 -6.41 11.00
C PHE A 202 10.61 -7.62 10.95
N VAL A 203 10.02 -7.81 9.79
CA VAL A 203 9.06 -8.88 9.53
C VAL A 203 9.52 -9.67 8.32
N ILE A 204 9.47 -10.98 8.42
CA ILE A 204 9.70 -11.92 7.33
C ILE A 204 8.43 -12.77 7.18
N TYR A 205 7.93 -12.91 5.96
CA TYR A 205 6.77 -13.77 5.69
C TYR A 205 6.81 -14.30 4.26
N PRO A 206 6.22 -15.51 4.02
CA PRO A 206 6.14 -16.09 2.69
C PRO A 206 5.25 -15.26 1.78
N LEU A 207 5.59 -15.18 0.48
CA LEU A 207 4.80 -14.48 -0.52
C LEU A 207 3.98 -15.42 -1.41
N ASN A 208 4.53 -16.61 -1.65
CA ASN A 208 3.98 -17.58 -2.58
C ASN A 208 4.52 -18.98 -2.28
N GLN A 209 4.14 -19.97 -3.08
CA GLN A 209 4.58 -21.35 -2.94
C GLN A 209 6.00 -21.61 -3.53
N ASN A 210 6.65 -20.59 -4.11
CA ASN A 210 7.95 -20.71 -4.78
C ASN A 210 9.13 -20.31 -3.87
N ASN A 211 8.97 -20.44 -2.55
CA ASN A 211 9.98 -20.09 -1.56
C ASN A 211 10.50 -18.64 -1.65
N GLU A 212 9.63 -17.71 -2.04
CA GLU A 212 9.89 -16.28 -2.00
C GLU A 212 9.30 -15.67 -0.73
N PHE A 213 10.10 -14.85 -0.05
CA PHE A 213 9.72 -14.20 1.21
C PHE A 213 9.88 -12.70 1.09
N ASN A 214 8.97 -11.99 1.71
CA ASN A 214 9.11 -10.56 1.93
C ASN A 214 9.93 -10.29 3.18
N PHE A 215 10.79 -9.29 3.10
CA PHE A 215 11.46 -8.68 4.22
C PHE A 215 11.08 -7.21 4.29
N ILE A 216 10.66 -6.75 5.46
CA ILE A 216 10.45 -5.33 5.75
C ILE A 216 10.98 -5.03 7.14
N SER A 217 11.82 -4.01 7.26
CA SER A 217 12.24 -3.48 8.55
C SER A 217 11.82 -2.02 8.67
N ILE A 218 11.33 -1.63 9.82
CA ILE A 218 11.06 -0.25 10.19
C ILE A 218 12.12 0.19 11.18
N ILE A 219 12.86 1.23 10.83
CA ILE A 219 13.99 1.73 11.59
C ILE A 219 13.71 3.16 12.01
N SER A 220 13.76 3.46 13.30
CA SER A 220 13.69 4.84 13.79
C SER A 220 14.91 5.62 13.29
N LYS A 221 14.68 6.66 12.49
CA LYS A 221 15.74 7.43 11.83
C LYS A 221 15.38 8.91 11.79
N LYS A 222 16.00 9.69 12.64
CA LYS A 222 15.88 11.15 12.56
C LYS A 222 16.72 11.67 11.39
N LEU A 223 16.07 12.37 10.48
CA LEU A 223 16.71 13.01 9.32
C LEU A 223 16.46 14.52 9.37
N SER A 224 17.42 15.31 8.91
CA SER A 224 17.20 16.74 8.70
C SER A 224 16.17 16.96 7.58
N LYS A 225 15.56 18.15 7.56
CA LYS A 225 14.56 18.49 6.55
C LYS A 225 15.11 18.36 5.13
N ASP A 226 16.35 18.80 4.91
CA ASP A 226 16.99 18.74 3.59
C ASP A 226 17.20 17.29 3.13
N ARG A 227 17.57 16.40 4.05
CA ARG A 227 17.72 14.97 3.75
C ARG A 227 16.39 14.26 3.46
N ILE A 228 15.30 14.68 4.09
CA ILE A 228 13.97 14.13 3.84
C ILE A 228 13.49 14.53 2.44
N LEU A 229 13.85 15.73 1.98
CA LEU A 229 13.47 16.25 0.66
C LEU A 229 14.38 15.76 -0.48
N ASP A 230 15.50 15.13 -0.16
CA ASP A 230 16.39 14.52 -1.15
C ASP A 230 15.83 13.16 -1.60
N GLU A 231 15.14 13.16 -2.74
CA GLU A 231 14.55 11.96 -3.33
C GLU A 231 15.60 10.86 -3.62
N ASN A 232 16.85 11.24 -3.93
CA ASN A 232 17.92 10.30 -4.24
C ASN A 232 18.49 9.61 -2.99
N LEU A 233 18.33 10.20 -1.82
CA LEU A 233 18.86 9.64 -0.57
C LEU A 233 18.39 8.20 -0.36
N PHE A 234 17.10 7.98 -0.47
CA PHE A 234 16.47 6.69 -0.14
C PHE A 234 16.79 5.57 -1.14
N GLU A 235 17.28 5.92 -2.33
CA GLU A 235 17.73 4.99 -3.36
C GLU A 235 19.25 4.84 -3.40
N SER A 236 19.99 5.69 -2.70
CA SER A 236 21.45 5.67 -2.73
C SER A 236 22.02 4.39 -2.11
N SER A 237 23.02 3.80 -2.78
CA SER A 237 23.68 2.58 -2.31
C SER A 237 24.31 2.74 -0.93
N GLU A 238 24.80 3.94 -0.61
CA GLU A 238 25.41 4.26 0.68
C GLU A 238 24.37 4.22 1.80
N PHE A 239 23.22 4.87 1.59
CA PHE A 239 22.15 4.88 2.57
C PHE A 239 21.56 3.49 2.79
N LEU A 240 21.29 2.73 1.72
CA LEU A 240 20.82 1.35 1.80
C LEU A 240 21.80 0.45 2.57
N LYS A 241 23.10 0.56 2.29
CA LYS A 241 24.14 -0.16 3.06
C LYS A 241 24.18 0.25 4.52
N SER A 242 24.00 1.55 4.82
CA SER A 242 23.99 2.03 6.21
C SER A 242 22.83 1.42 7.00
N LEU A 243 21.64 1.34 6.41
CA LEU A 243 20.45 0.73 7.03
C LEU A 243 20.64 -0.79 7.22
N THR A 244 21.15 -1.48 6.20
CA THR A 244 21.39 -2.93 6.27
C THR A 244 22.44 -3.27 7.35
N ASN A 245 23.53 -2.51 7.43
CA ASN A 245 24.56 -2.68 8.46
C ASN A 245 24.00 -2.37 9.86
N GLU A 246 23.13 -1.38 10.00
CA GLU A 246 22.49 -1.06 11.27
C GLU A 246 21.64 -2.23 11.79
N ILE A 247 20.89 -2.90 10.91
CA ILE A 247 20.13 -4.10 11.28
C ILE A 247 21.10 -5.25 11.63
N HIS A 248 22.12 -5.49 10.79
CA HIS A 248 23.08 -6.56 11.00
C HIS A 248 23.81 -6.43 12.36
N GLN A 249 24.21 -5.23 12.77
CA GLN A 249 24.84 -4.97 14.07
C GLN A 249 23.91 -5.24 15.27
N ARG A 250 22.61 -5.11 15.06
CA ARG A 250 21.59 -5.26 16.12
C ARG A 250 20.97 -6.65 16.17
N THR A 251 21.27 -7.48 15.17
CA THR A 251 20.73 -8.84 15.05
C THR A 251 21.86 -9.83 14.73
N SER A 252 21.61 -11.12 14.89
CA SER A 252 22.51 -12.16 14.38
C SER A 252 22.21 -12.56 12.94
N LEU A 253 21.32 -11.82 12.24
CA LEU A 253 20.89 -12.15 10.89
C LEU A 253 21.89 -11.61 9.86
N ASP A 254 22.49 -12.50 9.08
CA ASP A 254 23.31 -12.11 7.92
C ASP A 254 22.37 -11.73 6.75
N LEU A 255 22.06 -10.44 6.65
CA LEU A 255 21.23 -9.90 5.60
C LEU A 255 22.02 -9.53 4.33
N ASN A 256 23.33 -9.24 4.47
CA ASN A 256 24.11 -8.65 3.38
C ASN A 256 24.19 -9.53 2.14
N ASN A 257 24.18 -10.86 2.33
CA ASN A 257 24.28 -11.81 1.22
C ASN A 257 22.93 -12.43 0.81
N LYS A 258 21.93 -12.35 1.67
CA LYS A 258 20.62 -13.02 1.47
C LYS A 258 19.54 -12.08 0.94
N LEU A 259 19.59 -10.79 1.32
CA LEU A 259 18.57 -9.83 0.95
C LEU A 259 18.80 -9.33 -0.48
N LYS A 260 17.75 -9.42 -1.30
CA LYS A 260 17.73 -8.97 -2.70
C LYS A 260 16.71 -7.86 -2.90
N ASN A 261 16.84 -7.11 -4.00
CA ASN A 261 15.90 -6.05 -4.39
C ASN A 261 15.65 -5.04 -3.25
N ILE A 262 16.73 -4.57 -2.65
CA ILE A 262 16.66 -3.69 -1.48
C ILE A 262 16.25 -2.28 -1.93
N LYS A 263 15.23 -1.73 -1.28
CA LYS A 263 14.79 -0.34 -1.41
C LYS A 263 14.46 0.24 -0.04
N SER A 264 14.57 1.55 0.11
CA SER A 264 14.13 2.23 1.33
C SER A 264 13.10 3.31 1.05
N PHE A 265 12.25 3.57 2.04
CA PHE A 265 11.16 4.52 1.92
C PHE A 265 10.99 5.29 3.23
N PRO A 266 10.88 6.62 3.18
CA PRO A 266 10.49 7.39 4.35
C PRO A 266 9.03 7.08 4.72
N ILE A 267 8.75 6.95 6.01
CA ILE A 267 7.38 6.70 6.48
C ILE A 267 6.71 8.03 6.79
N TYR A 268 5.58 8.25 6.15
CA TYR A 268 4.74 9.43 6.34
C TYR A 268 3.38 9.04 6.91
N VAL A 269 2.84 9.93 7.73
CA VAL A 269 1.52 9.76 8.37
C VAL A 269 0.71 11.03 8.26
N SER A 270 -0.60 10.89 8.30
CA SER A 270 -1.51 12.02 8.42
C SER A 270 -1.47 12.59 9.83
N GLU A 271 -1.37 13.91 9.98
CA GLU A 271 -1.37 14.54 11.31
C GLU A 271 -2.75 14.53 11.97
N LYS A 272 -3.80 14.75 11.17
CA LYS A 272 -5.17 14.86 11.66
C LYS A 272 -6.12 14.10 10.75
N PHE A 273 -7.11 13.46 11.34
CA PHE A 273 -8.26 12.96 10.63
C PHE A 273 -9.17 14.14 10.29
N GLU A 274 -9.42 14.33 9.00
CA GLU A 274 -10.34 15.35 8.50
C GLU A 274 -11.64 14.65 8.09
N ASN A 275 -12.67 14.85 8.89
CA ASN A 275 -14.01 14.38 8.51
C ASN A 275 -14.57 15.32 7.44
N TYR A 276 -14.46 14.92 6.19
CA TYR A 276 -15.04 15.63 5.06
C TYR A 276 -16.13 14.76 4.45
N ASN A 277 -17.35 15.22 4.54
CA ASN A 277 -18.53 14.52 4.01
C ASN A 277 -19.50 15.54 3.40
N GLN A 278 -19.04 16.27 2.41
CA GLN A 278 -19.81 17.32 1.75
C GLN A 278 -19.71 17.20 0.23
N ASN A 279 -20.69 17.75 -0.46
CA ASN A 279 -20.67 17.94 -1.92
C ASN A 279 -20.41 16.67 -2.72
N ASN A 280 -20.89 15.51 -2.26
CA ASN A 280 -20.71 14.22 -2.96
C ASN A 280 -19.24 13.83 -3.17
N ILE A 281 -18.34 14.21 -2.25
CA ILE A 281 -16.91 13.88 -2.26
C ILE A 281 -16.60 12.94 -1.11
N TYR A 282 -15.88 11.85 -1.42
CA TYR A 282 -15.51 10.80 -0.47
C TYR A 282 -14.01 10.51 -0.55
N PHE A 283 -13.37 10.35 0.58
CA PHE A 283 -11.96 9.98 0.66
C PHE A 283 -11.82 8.51 1.04
N LEU A 284 -10.85 7.81 0.41
CA LEU A 284 -10.56 6.41 0.67
C LEU A 284 -9.05 6.18 0.91
N GLY A 285 -8.73 5.15 1.70
CA GLY A 285 -7.37 4.72 1.96
C GLY A 285 -6.50 5.83 2.56
N ASP A 286 -5.23 5.90 2.16
CA ASP A 286 -4.26 6.86 2.69
C ASP A 286 -4.58 8.31 2.33
N ALA A 287 -5.39 8.56 1.30
CA ALA A 287 -5.91 9.90 1.01
C ALA A 287 -6.87 10.37 2.11
N LEU A 288 -7.64 9.46 2.72
CA LEU A 288 -8.46 9.76 3.89
C LEU A 288 -7.56 9.97 5.10
N PHE A 289 -6.81 8.94 5.48
CA PHE A 289 -5.93 8.97 6.63
C PHE A 289 -4.84 7.89 6.52
N ALA A 290 -3.58 8.32 6.46
CA ALA A 290 -2.43 7.43 6.50
C ALA A 290 -1.92 7.30 7.95
N PHE A 291 -1.79 6.05 8.41
CA PHE A 291 -1.24 5.70 9.73
C PHE A 291 -0.09 4.69 9.55
N PRO A 292 0.83 4.56 10.52
CA PRO A 292 1.99 3.66 10.42
C PRO A 292 1.61 2.19 10.45
#